data_89f175cf83c428c30c7efcaf98665f67
#
_entry.id   89f175cf83c428c30c7efcaf98665f67
#
_cell.length_a   1.000
_cell.length_b   1.000
_cell.length_c   1.000
_cell.angle_alpha   90.00
_cell.angle_beta   90.00
_cell.angle_gamma   90.00
#
_symmetry.space_group_name_H-M   'P 1'
#
loop_
_entity.id
_entity.type
_entity.pdbx_description
1 polymer ?
#
loop_
_entity_poly.entity_id
_entity_poly.type
_entity_poly.pdbx_seq_one_letter_code
_entity_poly.pdbx_strand_id
1 'polypeptide(L)'
;MTCYLIRHGITEGNNALYFNGSGTDEPLTEEGKEALKAIEGVKPGSMLFTSPMKRAIETAAIMFPGIKPVIIDDLREMHFGIFEGKNHVMLDGDAEYQAWLDSGGEAAIPGGESIEIFRERAWKGFTEALGTATRKGTDTIYLVVHGGTIMAVMSSLTGEDYFAFNAPNGAGYIIEVEIDDAGNVTASTTYDRFCGGLHAGSDGWRPPRYTPSDRMDR
;
A
#
# COMPACT_ATOMS: atom_id res chain seq x y z
N MET A 1 -12.15 -13.73 7.27
CA MET A 1 -11.52 -13.65 5.91
C MET A 1 -10.07 -13.25 6.07
N THR A 2 -9.15 -14.03 5.50
CA THR A 2 -7.72 -13.72 5.54
C THR A 2 -7.36 -12.75 4.41
N CYS A 3 -6.80 -11.59 4.73
CA CYS A 3 -6.42 -10.56 3.76
C CYS A 3 -4.90 -10.35 3.77
N TYR A 4 -4.28 -10.45 2.60
CA TYR A 4 -2.87 -10.14 2.37
C TYR A 4 -2.78 -8.77 1.70
N LEU A 5 -2.24 -7.78 2.40
CA LEU A 5 -1.96 -6.45 1.86
C LEU A 5 -0.49 -6.39 1.47
N ILE A 6 -0.19 -6.28 0.18
CA ILE A 6 1.16 -6.41 -0.36
C ILE A 6 1.54 -5.11 -1.09
N ARG A 7 2.66 -4.51 -0.70
CA ARG A 7 3.22 -3.36 -1.41
C ARG A 7 3.87 -3.81 -2.71
N HIS A 8 3.65 -3.07 -3.80
CA HIS A 8 4.33 -3.31 -5.08
C HIS A 8 5.86 -3.38 -4.96
N GLY A 9 6.52 -3.97 -5.94
CA GLY A 9 7.98 -4.04 -6.05
C GLY A 9 8.64 -2.67 -6.26
N ILE A 10 9.96 -2.64 -6.34
CA ILE A 10 10.75 -1.40 -6.43
C ILE A 10 10.59 -0.75 -7.81
N THR A 11 10.45 0.58 -7.80
CA THR A 11 10.41 1.46 -8.97
C THR A 11 11.58 2.46 -8.93
N GLU A 12 11.86 3.16 -10.04
CA GLU A 12 12.87 4.22 -10.05
C GLU A 12 12.54 5.34 -9.06
N GLY A 13 11.28 5.71 -8.93
CA GLY A 13 10.85 6.70 -7.96
C GLY A 13 11.08 6.27 -6.52
N ASN A 14 11.00 4.96 -6.21
CA ASN A 14 11.37 4.46 -4.88
C ASN A 14 12.87 4.62 -4.61
N ASN A 15 13.72 4.30 -5.58
CA ASN A 15 15.18 4.45 -5.47
C ASN A 15 15.58 5.92 -5.29
N ALA A 16 14.88 6.83 -5.98
CA ALA A 16 15.10 8.27 -5.91
C ALA A 16 14.42 8.95 -4.70
N LEU A 17 13.68 8.19 -3.88
CA LEU A 17 12.88 8.70 -2.75
C LEU A 17 11.85 9.75 -3.18
N TYR A 18 11.27 9.61 -4.36
CA TYR A 18 10.26 10.53 -4.86
C TYR A 18 8.89 10.29 -4.20
N PHE A 19 8.12 11.36 -4.08
CA PHE A 19 6.67 11.26 -3.92
C PHE A 19 6.09 10.65 -5.19
N ASN A 20 5.96 9.32 -5.19
CA ASN A 20 5.56 8.53 -6.33
C ASN A 20 4.12 8.03 -6.13
N GLY A 21 3.20 8.93 -6.35
CA GLY A 21 1.77 8.70 -6.13
C GLY A 21 1.02 8.18 -7.35
N SER A 22 -0.26 8.54 -7.43
CA SER A 22 -1.12 8.14 -8.55
C SER A 22 -0.98 9.06 -9.77
N GLY A 23 -0.32 10.20 -9.63
CA GLY A 23 0.05 11.07 -10.76
C GLY A 23 1.22 10.52 -11.59
N THR A 24 1.96 9.54 -11.05
CA THR A 24 3.13 8.92 -11.69
C THR A 24 2.91 7.43 -11.86
N ASP A 25 2.73 6.97 -13.10
CA ASP A 25 2.47 5.56 -13.41
C ASP A 25 3.70 4.88 -14.05
N GLU A 26 4.76 4.72 -13.26
CA GLU A 26 5.99 4.05 -13.68
C GLU A 26 5.94 2.52 -13.47
N PRO A 27 6.70 1.75 -14.26
CA PRO A 27 6.86 0.31 -14.09
C PRO A 27 7.84 -0.02 -12.95
N LEU A 28 7.97 -1.30 -12.64
CA LEU A 28 9.04 -1.81 -11.79
C LEU A 28 10.41 -1.65 -12.48
N THR A 29 11.47 -1.47 -11.69
CA THR A 29 12.86 -1.64 -12.19
C THR A 29 13.13 -3.11 -12.49
N GLU A 30 14.16 -3.41 -13.28
CA GLU A 30 14.54 -4.81 -13.53
C GLU A 30 14.99 -5.49 -12.23
N GLU A 31 15.75 -4.80 -11.38
CA GLU A 31 16.14 -5.29 -10.05
C GLU A 31 14.91 -5.50 -9.15
N GLY A 32 13.91 -4.60 -9.25
CA GLY A 32 12.65 -4.73 -8.53
C GLY A 32 11.85 -5.96 -8.96
N LYS A 33 11.88 -6.32 -10.26
CA LYS A 33 11.27 -7.55 -10.78
C LYS A 33 12.02 -8.80 -10.31
N GLU A 34 13.36 -8.77 -10.37
CA GLU A 34 14.22 -9.89 -9.96
C GLU A 34 14.13 -10.17 -8.46
N ALA A 35 13.92 -9.14 -7.64
CA ALA A 35 13.76 -9.28 -6.19
C ALA A 35 12.45 -9.96 -5.80
N LEU A 36 11.42 -9.90 -6.66
CA LEU A 36 10.13 -10.52 -6.40
C LEU A 36 10.17 -12.02 -6.70
N LYS A 37 9.39 -12.79 -5.95
CA LYS A 37 9.18 -14.23 -6.18
C LYS A 37 7.70 -14.55 -6.29
N ALA A 38 7.40 -15.59 -7.05
CA ALA A 38 6.07 -16.18 -7.03
C ALA A 38 5.73 -16.67 -5.62
N ILE A 39 4.50 -16.41 -5.19
CA ILE A 39 4.01 -16.89 -3.91
C ILE A 39 3.67 -18.39 -4.07
N GLU A 40 4.31 -19.20 -3.23
CA GLU A 40 4.00 -20.61 -3.14
C GLU A 40 2.78 -20.86 -2.26
N GLY A 41 2.00 -21.88 -2.59
CA GLY A 41 0.87 -22.29 -1.74
C GLY A 41 -0.30 -21.31 -1.75
N VAL A 42 -0.49 -20.52 -2.81
CA VAL A 42 -1.70 -19.71 -2.98
C VAL A 42 -2.93 -20.61 -2.82
N LYS A 43 -3.80 -20.25 -1.87
CA LYS A 43 -4.97 -21.06 -1.55
C LYS A 43 -5.91 -21.16 -2.75
N PRO A 44 -6.33 -22.38 -3.17
CA PRO A 44 -7.31 -22.53 -4.24
C PRO A 44 -8.60 -21.77 -3.92
N GLY A 45 -9.14 -21.06 -4.90
CA GLY A 45 -10.37 -20.26 -4.74
C GLY A 45 -10.15 -18.88 -4.12
N SER A 46 -8.92 -18.51 -3.73
CA SER A 46 -8.64 -17.13 -3.33
C SER A 46 -8.76 -16.16 -4.49
N MET A 47 -8.98 -14.89 -4.18
CA MET A 47 -9.06 -13.81 -5.17
C MET A 47 -7.85 -12.87 -5.05
N LEU A 48 -7.41 -12.38 -6.21
CA LEU A 48 -6.36 -11.39 -6.33
C LEU A 48 -6.95 -10.06 -6.79
N PHE A 49 -6.65 -9.00 -6.06
CA PHE A 49 -7.01 -7.62 -6.38
C PHE A 49 -5.75 -6.79 -6.57
N THR A 50 -5.83 -5.75 -7.39
CA THR A 50 -4.73 -4.81 -7.55
C THR A 50 -5.23 -3.40 -7.84
N SER A 51 -4.42 -2.40 -7.53
CA SER A 51 -4.63 -1.06 -8.05
C SER A 51 -4.40 -1.03 -9.57
N PRO A 52 -4.90 -0.01 -10.30
CA PRO A 52 -4.68 0.10 -11.75
C PRO A 52 -3.25 0.49 -12.13
N MET A 53 -2.37 0.81 -11.16
CA MET A 53 -1.01 1.29 -11.44
C MET A 53 -0.11 0.18 -11.97
N LYS A 54 0.72 0.48 -12.99
CA LYS A 54 1.63 -0.50 -13.65
C LYS A 54 2.46 -1.28 -12.65
N ARG A 55 3.11 -0.61 -11.70
CA ARG A 55 3.94 -1.23 -10.67
C ARG A 55 3.20 -2.28 -9.84
N ALA A 56 1.91 -2.06 -9.55
CA ALA A 56 1.09 -3.03 -8.82
C ALA A 56 0.67 -4.20 -9.72
N ILE A 57 0.28 -3.93 -10.96
CA ILE A 57 -0.10 -4.95 -11.95
C ILE A 57 1.10 -5.85 -12.27
N GLU A 58 2.29 -5.29 -12.51
CA GLU A 58 3.51 -6.05 -12.78
C GLU A 58 3.91 -6.90 -11.57
N THR A 59 3.81 -6.34 -10.35
CA THR A 59 4.05 -7.10 -9.11
C THR A 59 3.08 -8.28 -8.99
N ALA A 60 1.80 -8.03 -9.23
CA ALA A 60 0.77 -9.09 -9.19
C ALA A 60 1.07 -10.20 -10.21
N ALA A 61 1.49 -9.85 -11.42
CA ALA A 61 1.82 -10.83 -12.47
C ALA A 61 3.04 -11.72 -12.10
N ILE A 62 4.03 -11.16 -11.40
CA ILE A 62 5.23 -11.88 -10.95
C ILE A 62 4.90 -12.76 -9.74
N MET A 63 4.22 -12.21 -8.75
CA MET A 63 3.96 -12.91 -7.49
C MET A 63 2.86 -13.96 -7.62
N PHE A 64 1.93 -13.80 -8.56
CA PHE A 64 0.77 -14.67 -8.77
C PHE A 64 0.66 -15.11 -10.24
N PRO A 65 1.63 -15.87 -10.76
CA PRO A 65 1.66 -16.24 -12.17
C PRO A 65 0.39 -17.03 -12.56
N GLY A 66 -0.23 -16.60 -13.65
CA GLY A 66 -1.44 -17.22 -14.17
C GLY A 66 -2.75 -16.82 -13.49
N ILE A 67 -2.72 -16.01 -12.42
CA ILE A 67 -3.93 -15.49 -11.77
C ILE A 67 -4.23 -14.10 -12.30
N LYS A 68 -5.43 -13.91 -12.87
CA LYS A 68 -5.88 -12.61 -13.36
C LYS A 68 -6.43 -11.78 -12.19
N PRO A 69 -5.85 -10.61 -11.88
CA PRO A 69 -6.35 -9.76 -10.82
C PRO A 69 -7.66 -9.04 -11.21
N VAL A 70 -8.49 -8.76 -10.21
CA VAL A 70 -9.56 -7.77 -10.30
C VAL A 70 -8.93 -6.40 -10.00
N ILE A 71 -9.09 -5.47 -10.92
CA ILE A 71 -8.56 -4.10 -10.78
C ILE A 71 -9.59 -3.25 -10.05
N ILE A 72 -9.18 -2.57 -8.98
CA ILE A 72 -10.01 -1.61 -8.23
C ILE A 72 -9.31 -0.26 -8.25
N ASP A 73 -9.95 0.73 -8.88
CA ASP A 73 -9.37 2.07 -9.07
C ASP A 73 -9.11 2.79 -7.74
N ASP A 74 -10.02 2.62 -6.77
CA ASP A 74 -9.91 3.23 -5.46
C ASP A 74 -8.72 2.71 -4.61
N LEU A 75 -8.01 1.65 -5.05
CA LEU A 75 -6.80 1.14 -4.42
C LEU A 75 -5.49 1.80 -4.92
N ARG A 76 -5.55 2.79 -5.81
CA ARG A 76 -4.36 3.53 -6.25
C ARG A 76 -3.73 4.32 -5.11
N GLU A 77 -2.43 4.65 -5.24
CA GLU A 77 -1.70 5.46 -4.26
C GLU A 77 -2.27 6.88 -4.17
N MET A 78 -1.94 7.59 -3.10
CA MET A 78 -2.26 9.00 -2.91
C MET A 78 -1.75 9.83 -4.11
N HIS A 79 -2.53 10.80 -4.54
CA HIS A 79 -2.09 11.78 -5.52
C HIS A 79 -1.33 12.91 -4.81
N PHE A 80 -0.02 13.00 -5.04
CA PHE A 80 0.84 13.98 -4.38
C PHE A 80 0.90 15.34 -5.09
N GLY A 81 0.01 15.60 -6.05
CA GLY A 81 -0.12 16.93 -6.69
C GLY A 81 1.22 17.49 -7.18
N ILE A 82 1.54 18.71 -6.73
CA ILE A 82 2.78 19.40 -7.13
C ILE A 82 4.07 18.74 -6.61
N PHE A 83 3.98 17.77 -5.69
CA PHE A 83 5.12 17.03 -5.17
C PHE A 83 5.44 15.77 -6.00
N GLU A 84 4.55 15.34 -6.90
CA GLU A 84 4.77 14.15 -7.74
C GLU A 84 6.13 14.22 -8.47
N GLY A 85 6.88 13.10 -8.41
CA GLY A 85 8.19 12.98 -9.04
C GLY A 85 9.31 13.82 -8.43
N LYS A 86 9.10 14.37 -7.23
CA LYS A 86 10.10 15.12 -6.47
C LYS A 86 10.40 14.43 -5.15
N ASN A 87 11.57 14.65 -4.58
CA ASN A 87 11.94 14.24 -3.23
C ASN A 87 12.13 15.45 -2.31
N HIS A 88 12.39 15.17 -1.04
CA HIS A 88 12.60 16.21 -0.01
C HIS A 88 13.73 17.19 -0.35
N VAL A 89 14.80 16.73 -1.04
CA VAL A 89 15.92 17.62 -1.45
C VAL A 89 15.46 18.61 -2.54
N MET A 90 14.65 18.14 -3.49
CA MET A 90 14.12 18.98 -4.58
C MET A 90 13.06 19.96 -4.09
N LEU A 91 12.41 19.63 -2.96
CA LEU A 91 11.37 20.45 -2.34
C LEU A 91 11.90 21.31 -1.18
N ASP A 92 13.20 21.26 -0.91
CA ASP A 92 13.82 22.11 0.14
C ASP A 92 13.62 23.59 -0.18
N GLY A 93 13.10 24.33 0.79
CA GLY A 93 12.75 25.76 0.63
C GLY A 93 11.44 26.04 -0.12
N ASP A 94 10.71 25.02 -0.58
CA ASP A 94 9.36 25.20 -1.15
C ASP A 94 8.34 25.48 -0.04
N ALA A 95 7.62 26.60 -0.16
CA ALA A 95 6.68 27.07 0.87
C ALA A 95 5.49 26.11 1.07
N GLU A 96 4.99 25.51 0.00
CA GLU A 96 3.86 24.55 0.07
C GLU A 96 4.33 23.23 0.73
N TYR A 97 5.56 22.81 0.44
CA TYR A 97 6.14 21.64 1.09
C TYR A 97 6.37 21.87 2.58
N GLN A 98 6.88 23.06 2.96
CA GLN A 98 7.05 23.42 4.38
C GLN A 98 5.71 23.46 5.10
N ALA A 99 4.68 24.07 4.51
CA ALA A 99 3.34 24.12 5.09
C ALA A 99 2.74 22.71 5.27
N TRP A 100 2.99 21.80 4.31
CA TRP A 100 2.58 20.42 4.43
C TRP A 100 3.31 19.68 5.57
N LEU A 101 4.63 19.88 5.72
CA LEU A 101 5.40 19.33 6.83
C LEU A 101 4.92 19.87 8.19
N ASP A 102 4.67 21.16 8.31
CA ASP A 102 4.20 21.80 9.53
C ASP A 102 2.81 21.30 9.96
N SER A 103 1.99 20.89 9.01
CA SER A 103 0.71 20.22 9.28
C SER A 103 0.84 18.76 9.73
N GLY A 104 2.05 18.20 9.75
CA GLY A 104 2.25 16.78 9.99
C GLY A 104 1.86 15.88 8.82
N GLY A 105 1.75 16.44 7.60
CA GLY A 105 1.35 15.72 6.40
C GLY A 105 -0.18 15.65 6.20
N GLU A 106 -0.95 16.42 6.99
CA GLU A 106 -2.42 16.41 6.95
C GLU A 106 -2.99 17.43 5.96
N ALA A 107 -2.27 18.54 5.71
CA ALA A 107 -2.73 19.55 4.76
C ALA A 107 -2.90 18.97 3.35
N ALA A 108 -3.91 19.47 2.63
CA ALA A 108 -4.09 19.11 1.23
C ALA A 108 -2.90 19.60 0.39
N ILE A 109 -2.36 18.72 -0.46
CA ILE A 109 -1.30 19.08 -1.40
C ILE A 109 -1.93 19.75 -2.62
N PRO A 110 -1.46 20.95 -3.05
CA PRO A 110 -2.02 21.61 -4.22
C PRO A 110 -2.02 20.70 -5.46
N GLY A 111 -3.19 20.53 -6.08
CA GLY A 111 -3.40 19.63 -7.21
C GLY A 111 -3.38 18.14 -6.87
N GLY A 112 -3.30 17.79 -5.60
CA GLY A 112 -3.33 16.42 -5.09
C GLY A 112 -4.52 16.12 -4.18
N GLU A 113 -4.40 15.06 -3.40
CA GLU A 113 -5.39 14.65 -2.40
C GLU A 113 -4.99 15.16 -1.01
N SER A 114 -5.98 15.39 -0.13
CA SER A 114 -5.74 15.42 1.31
C SER A 114 -5.60 13.98 1.83
N ILE A 115 -4.95 13.81 2.98
CA ILE A 115 -4.83 12.49 3.62
C ILE A 115 -6.20 11.90 3.95
N GLU A 116 -7.18 12.74 4.31
CA GLU A 116 -8.55 12.32 4.62
C GLU A 116 -9.24 11.74 3.39
N ILE A 117 -9.27 12.46 2.27
CA ILE A 117 -9.86 12.00 0.99
C ILE A 117 -9.19 10.70 0.54
N PHE A 118 -7.87 10.64 0.63
CA PHE A 118 -7.12 9.44 0.28
C PHE A 118 -7.49 8.24 1.14
N ARG A 119 -7.57 8.41 2.47
CA ARG A 119 -7.94 7.34 3.41
C ARG A 119 -9.35 6.83 3.17
N GLU A 120 -10.32 7.72 2.95
CA GLU A 120 -11.70 7.34 2.62
C GLU A 120 -11.76 6.54 1.32
N ARG A 121 -11.05 6.97 0.29
CA ARG A 121 -10.98 6.29 -1.00
C ARG A 121 -10.31 4.90 -0.88
N ALA A 122 -9.17 4.81 -0.20
CA ALA A 122 -8.48 3.56 0.01
C ALA A 122 -9.34 2.55 0.80
N TRP A 123 -10.04 3.04 1.82
CA TRP A 123 -11.01 2.24 2.59
C TRP A 123 -12.16 1.73 1.72
N LYS A 124 -12.73 2.58 0.88
CA LYS A 124 -13.76 2.19 -0.07
C LYS A 124 -13.28 1.11 -1.03
N GLY A 125 -12.07 1.23 -1.60
CA GLY A 125 -11.49 0.21 -2.46
C GLY A 125 -11.26 -1.11 -1.74
N PHE A 126 -10.82 -1.08 -0.49
CA PHE A 126 -10.65 -2.27 0.33
C PHE A 126 -11.99 -2.96 0.63
N THR A 127 -13.01 -2.22 1.03
CA THR A 127 -14.35 -2.78 1.30
C THR A 127 -15.03 -3.31 0.04
N GLU A 128 -14.77 -2.72 -1.13
CA GLU A 128 -15.20 -3.26 -2.43
C GLU A 128 -14.58 -4.64 -2.70
N ALA A 129 -13.27 -4.81 -2.42
CA ALA A 129 -12.61 -6.11 -2.54
C ALA A 129 -13.23 -7.15 -1.62
N LEU A 130 -13.45 -6.80 -0.34
CA LEU A 130 -14.09 -7.66 0.64
C LEU A 130 -15.50 -8.09 0.19
N GLY A 131 -16.33 -7.14 -0.21
CA GLY A 131 -17.69 -7.40 -0.68
C GLY A 131 -17.72 -8.28 -1.93
N THR A 132 -16.73 -8.11 -2.83
CA THR A 132 -16.60 -8.95 -4.02
C THR A 132 -16.20 -10.38 -3.66
N ALA A 133 -15.24 -10.54 -2.74
CA ALA A 133 -14.81 -11.83 -2.23
C ALA A 133 -15.95 -12.57 -1.51
N THR A 134 -16.70 -11.88 -0.65
CA THR A 134 -17.86 -12.43 0.06
C THR A 134 -18.92 -12.96 -0.92
N ARG A 135 -19.27 -12.18 -1.94
CA ARG A 135 -20.25 -12.62 -2.97
C ARG A 135 -19.75 -13.84 -3.77
N LYS A 136 -18.45 -14.04 -3.86
CA LYS A 136 -17.84 -15.21 -4.54
C LYS A 136 -17.59 -16.37 -3.60
N GLY A 137 -17.87 -16.22 -2.30
CA GLY A 137 -17.69 -17.28 -1.30
C GLY A 137 -16.23 -17.61 -1.02
N THR A 138 -15.30 -16.66 -1.26
CA THR A 138 -13.89 -16.83 -0.91
C THR A 138 -13.60 -16.28 0.48
N ASP A 139 -12.69 -16.93 1.18
CA ASP A 139 -12.25 -16.58 2.54
C ASP A 139 -10.82 -16.04 2.59
N THR A 140 -10.14 -15.98 1.44
CA THR A 140 -8.76 -15.53 1.33
C THR A 140 -8.60 -14.60 0.13
N ILE A 141 -8.07 -13.40 0.37
CA ILE A 141 -7.80 -12.42 -0.68
C ILE A 141 -6.37 -11.87 -0.60
N TYR A 142 -5.81 -11.56 -1.75
CA TYR A 142 -4.54 -10.88 -1.93
C TYR A 142 -4.79 -9.52 -2.58
N LEU A 143 -4.21 -8.47 -2.02
CA LEU A 143 -4.30 -7.12 -2.57
C LEU A 143 -2.88 -6.61 -2.83
N VAL A 144 -2.51 -6.41 -4.09
CA VAL A 144 -1.24 -5.79 -4.46
C VAL A 144 -1.48 -4.30 -4.67
N VAL A 145 -0.94 -3.50 -3.76
CA VAL A 145 -1.25 -2.07 -3.61
C VAL A 145 0.01 -1.26 -3.31
N HIS A 146 -0.09 -0.18 -2.56
CA HIS A 146 0.97 0.80 -2.32
C HIS A 146 1.20 1.02 -0.82
N GLY A 147 2.30 1.69 -0.48
CA GLY A 147 2.66 1.97 0.91
C GLY A 147 1.59 2.78 1.63
N GLY A 148 1.15 3.90 1.04
CA GLY A 148 0.10 4.73 1.61
C GLY A 148 -1.24 4.00 1.72
N THR A 149 -1.60 3.22 0.69
CA THR A 149 -2.84 2.42 0.70
C THR A 149 -2.84 1.39 1.85
N ILE A 150 -1.72 0.71 2.09
CA ILE A 150 -1.58 -0.22 3.24
C ILE A 150 -1.73 0.53 4.55
N MET A 151 -1.01 1.65 4.71
CA MET A 151 -1.09 2.48 5.92
C MET A 151 -2.52 2.95 6.18
N ALA A 152 -3.24 3.40 5.15
CA ALA A 152 -4.64 3.84 5.25
C ALA A 152 -5.58 2.72 5.70
N VAL A 153 -5.50 1.56 5.07
CA VAL A 153 -6.35 0.41 5.39
C VAL A 153 -6.05 -0.12 6.79
N MET A 154 -4.77 -0.34 7.10
CA MET A 154 -4.36 -0.91 8.38
C MET A 154 -4.69 0.00 9.55
N SER A 155 -4.44 1.31 9.45
CA SER A 155 -4.81 2.26 10.51
C SER A 155 -6.32 2.35 10.72
N SER A 156 -7.12 2.21 9.66
CA SER A 156 -8.58 2.18 9.76
C SER A 156 -9.10 0.90 10.42
N LEU A 157 -8.43 -0.24 10.21
CA LEU A 157 -8.80 -1.52 10.78
C LEU A 157 -8.41 -1.64 12.27
N THR A 158 -7.21 -1.14 12.63
CA THR A 158 -6.63 -1.37 13.96
C THR A 158 -6.82 -0.20 14.91
N GLY A 159 -7.07 1.00 14.38
CA GLY A 159 -7.08 2.25 15.16
C GLY A 159 -5.69 2.76 15.56
N GLU A 160 -4.61 2.12 15.09
CA GLU A 160 -3.24 2.53 15.35
C GLU A 160 -2.80 3.69 14.43
N ASP A 161 -1.66 4.31 14.76
CA ASP A 161 -1.10 5.41 13.98
C ASP A 161 -0.85 5.00 12.51
N TYR A 162 -1.18 5.92 11.59
CA TYR A 162 -1.06 5.69 10.15
C TYR A 162 0.35 5.24 9.75
N PHE A 163 1.39 5.86 10.26
CA PHE A 163 2.77 5.56 9.89
C PHE A 163 3.34 4.28 10.53
N ALA A 164 2.61 3.66 11.46
CA ALA A 164 3.01 2.38 12.06
C ALA A 164 3.05 1.23 11.02
N PHE A 165 2.34 1.37 9.91
CA PHE A 165 2.13 0.32 8.90
C PHE A 165 2.93 0.51 7.61
N ASN A 166 4.04 1.23 7.66
CA ASN A 166 4.91 1.30 6.49
C ASN A 166 5.51 -0.08 6.19
N ALA A 167 5.37 -0.56 4.96
CA ALA A 167 5.88 -1.85 4.49
C ALA A 167 6.98 -1.67 3.45
N PRO A 168 8.04 -2.50 3.44
CA PRO A 168 9.00 -2.55 2.32
C PRO A 168 8.32 -2.96 1.00
N ASN A 169 8.93 -2.60 -0.12
CA ASN A 169 8.46 -3.06 -1.44
C ASN A 169 8.48 -4.60 -1.51
N GLY A 170 7.44 -5.21 -2.03
CA GLY A 170 7.26 -6.67 -2.09
C GLY A 170 6.85 -7.35 -0.78
N ALA A 171 6.73 -6.58 0.31
CA ALA A 171 6.27 -7.05 1.63
C ALA A 171 4.93 -6.41 2.01
N GLY A 172 4.42 -6.74 3.20
CA GLY A 172 3.15 -6.21 3.66
C GLY A 172 2.64 -6.85 4.95
N TYR A 173 1.32 -7.02 5.02
CA TYR A 173 0.65 -7.53 6.21
C TYR A 173 -0.37 -8.60 5.86
N ILE A 174 -0.57 -9.53 6.79
CA ILE A 174 -1.64 -10.52 6.79
C ILE A 174 -2.56 -10.16 7.95
N ILE A 175 -3.85 -10.03 7.68
CA ILE A 175 -4.83 -9.67 8.69
C ILE A 175 -6.11 -10.50 8.53
N GLU A 176 -6.68 -10.92 9.65
CA GLU A 176 -8.01 -11.52 9.67
C GLU A 176 -9.07 -10.44 9.80
N VAL A 177 -10.06 -10.49 8.91
CA VAL A 177 -11.15 -9.52 8.83
C VAL A 177 -12.48 -10.24 9.01
N GLU A 178 -13.35 -9.69 9.83
CA GLU A 178 -14.73 -10.12 9.99
C GLU A 178 -15.67 -9.05 9.41
N ILE A 179 -16.74 -9.50 8.79
CA ILE A 179 -17.80 -8.63 8.25
C ILE A 179 -19.07 -9.07 8.93
N ASP A 180 -19.71 -8.17 9.66
CA ASP A 180 -20.99 -8.44 10.32
C ASP A 180 -22.18 -8.39 9.32
N ASP A 181 -23.36 -8.79 9.79
CA ASP A 181 -24.59 -8.79 8.99
C ASP A 181 -25.02 -7.39 8.53
N ALA A 182 -24.53 -6.34 9.17
CA ALA A 182 -24.75 -4.94 8.80
C ALA A 182 -23.72 -4.43 7.78
N GLY A 183 -22.69 -5.24 7.46
CA GLY A 183 -21.60 -4.89 6.55
C GLY A 183 -20.45 -4.10 7.19
N ASN A 184 -20.43 -3.98 8.53
CA ASN A 184 -19.31 -3.36 9.21
C ASN A 184 -18.09 -4.31 9.19
N VAL A 185 -16.94 -3.73 8.94
CA VAL A 185 -15.68 -4.45 8.84
C VAL A 185 -14.91 -4.27 10.13
N THR A 186 -14.54 -5.37 10.75
CA THR A 186 -13.67 -5.41 11.94
C THR A 186 -12.47 -6.29 11.66
N ALA A 187 -11.34 -5.97 12.27
CA ALA A 187 -10.14 -6.78 12.13
C ALA A 187 -9.80 -7.46 13.46
N SER A 188 -9.10 -8.57 13.38
CA SER A 188 -8.39 -9.13 14.53
C SER A 188 -7.40 -8.07 15.08
N THR A 189 -7.24 -8.05 16.39
CA THR A 189 -6.23 -7.21 17.05
C THR A 189 -4.80 -7.69 16.79
N THR A 190 -4.64 -8.84 16.15
CA THR A 190 -3.35 -9.42 15.76
C THR A 190 -3.24 -9.46 14.25
N TYR A 191 -2.09 -9.04 13.75
CA TYR A 191 -1.72 -9.15 12.34
C TYR A 191 -0.29 -9.66 12.22
N ASP A 192 -0.02 -10.39 11.13
CA ASP A 192 1.30 -10.90 10.81
C ASP A 192 1.94 -10.08 9.67
N ARG A 193 3.27 -10.12 9.61
CA ARG A 193 4.01 -9.54 8.51
C ARG A 193 4.10 -10.52 7.35
N PHE A 194 3.93 -9.99 6.15
CA PHE A 194 4.09 -10.73 4.92
C PHE A 194 5.44 -10.39 4.28
N CYS A 195 6.30 -11.39 4.12
CA CYS A 195 7.61 -11.26 3.46
C CYS A 195 7.78 -12.26 2.30
N GLY A 196 6.72 -12.92 1.86
CA GLY A 196 6.76 -14.03 0.93
C GLY A 196 7.22 -13.72 -0.50
N GLY A 197 7.32 -12.43 -0.85
CA GLY A 197 7.80 -11.99 -2.17
C GLY A 197 9.26 -11.51 -2.19
N LEU A 198 10.00 -11.62 -1.08
CA LEU A 198 11.37 -11.13 -0.97
C LEU A 198 12.38 -12.27 -0.82
N HIS A 199 13.62 -12.04 -1.29
CA HIS A 199 14.75 -12.92 -0.99
C HIS A 199 15.00 -12.96 0.53
N ALA A 200 15.35 -14.14 1.06
CA ALA A 200 15.74 -14.33 2.45
C ALA A 200 16.88 -13.36 2.83
N GLY A 201 16.60 -12.45 3.72
CA GLY A 201 17.49 -11.35 4.15
C GLY A 201 16.74 -10.22 4.83
N SER A 202 15.40 -10.22 4.75
CA SER A 202 14.52 -9.25 5.41
C SER A 202 14.17 -9.60 6.87
N ASP A 203 14.84 -10.60 7.46
CA ASP A 203 14.56 -11.13 8.80
C ASP A 203 14.71 -10.11 9.94
N GLY A 204 15.11 -8.89 9.62
CA GLY A 204 15.29 -7.80 10.58
C GLY A 204 14.41 -6.57 10.35
N TRP A 205 13.51 -6.60 9.36
CA TRP A 205 12.66 -5.43 9.17
C TRP A 205 11.74 -5.24 10.38
N ARG A 206 12.00 -4.16 11.12
CA ARG A 206 11.06 -3.58 12.09
C ARG A 206 10.60 -2.27 11.48
N PRO A 207 9.29 -1.90 11.56
CA PRO A 207 8.91 -0.55 11.21
C PRO A 207 9.83 0.38 11.98
N PRO A 208 10.43 1.40 11.36
CA PRO A 208 11.07 2.45 12.13
C PRO A 208 10.03 2.93 13.15
N ARG A 209 10.41 3.03 14.42
CA ARG A 209 9.60 3.77 15.38
C ARG A 209 9.67 5.22 14.91
N TYR A 210 8.66 5.63 14.19
CA TYR A 210 8.54 7.00 13.71
C TYR A 210 8.37 7.90 14.94
N THR A 211 9.43 8.58 15.32
CA THR A 211 9.31 9.72 16.22
C THR A 211 9.11 10.97 15.37
N PRO A 212 8.44 12.02 15.85
CA PRO A 212 8.30 13.27 15.11
C PRO A 212 9.63 13.87 14.62
N SER A 213 10.75 13.55 15.29
CA SER A 213 12.10 13.95 14.88
C SER A 213 12.62 13.17 13.66
N ASP A 214 12.11 11.97 13.39
CA ASP A 214 12.54 11.16 12.24
C ASP A 214 11.97 11.67 10.91
N ARG A 215 11.06 12.66 10.96
CA ARG A 215 10.50 13.33 9.78
C ARG A 215 11.47 14.30 9.10
N MET A 216 12.53 14.73 9.81
CA MET A 216 13.46 15.74 9.31
C MET A 216 14.73 15.18 8.66
N ASP A 217 15.02 13.87 8.83
CA ASP A 217 16.28 13.25 8.40
C ASP A 217 16.12 12.23 7.24
N ARG A 218 15.02 12.29 6.47
CA ARG A 218 14.83 11.41 5.31
C ARG A 218 14.30 12.15 4.10
#